data_c2e00120a2acc62c894833f23b58279a
#
_entry.id   c2e00120a2acc62c894833f23b58279a
#
_cell.length_a   1.000
_cell.length_b   1.000
_cell.length_c   1.000
_cell.angle_alpha   90.00
_cell.angle_beta   90.00
_cell.angle_gamma   90.00
#
_symmetry.space_group_name_H-M   'P 1'
#
loop_
_entity.id
_entity.type
_entity.pdbx_description
1 polymer ?
#
loop_
_entity_poly.entity_id
_entity_poly.type
_entity_poly.pdbx_seq_one_letter_code
_entity_poly.pdbx_strand_id
1 'polypeptide(L)'
;MTKRSFLQSAVLLAAAGLLTSAAQAQSGAPAPIKFQLDWRFEGPSAFFLLPAAKGYFKEAGLNVAVDAGNGSGAAVQRVASGSYDIGFADLAAVMEFHGNNPDAQNKPVAVMMVYNNTPASVMALKKSGISKPADLNGRKLGAPVFDAGRRGFPIFAKANQIAGVQWTAMDPPLRETMLVRGDVDAITGFTFTSLLNLEARGAKASDVVVLPYADYGVKLYGNAIIASPKILKENPEAVKAFLKAFARGAKEVIAHPGAAIAYVKERDGIVNTALETRRLQLAIDTVVNSPDARAEGFGQVKPQRLALMASQVSDAYNTRTRVDPATVWNGSFLPPAAELNILPKK
;
A
#
# COMPACT_ATOMS: atom_id res chain seq x y z
N MET A 1 -68.21 4.91 -57.77
CA MET A 1 -67.89 3.88 -56.81
C MET A 1 -66.55 4.20 -56.28
N THR A 2 -66.50 4.94 -55.40
CA THR A 2 -66.39 5.25 -53.97
C THR A 2 -64.96 5.09 -53.45
N LYS A 3 -64.27 6.26 -53.41
CA LYS A 3 -63.06 6.49 -52.72
C LYS A 3 -63.31 6.49 -51.18
N ARG A 4 -63.24 5.36 -50.52
CA ARG A 4 -63.31 5.29 -49.04
C ARG A 4 -62.73 4.01 -48.49
N SER A 5 -61.45 3.71 -48.66
CA SER A 5 -60.79 2.58 -47.99
C SER A 5 -59.27 2.69 -47.90
N PHE A 6 -58.70 3.91 -47.93
CA PHE A 6 -57.25 4.07 -47.86
C PHE A 6 -56.72 4.91 -46.66
N LEU A 7 -57.57 5.13 -45.66
CA LEU A 7 -57.20 6.01 -44.53
C LEU A 7 -57.20 5.35 -43.11
N GLN A 8 -57.32 4.02 -43.03
CA GLN A 8 -57.34 3.35 -41.74
C GLN A 8 -56.15 2.42 -41.48
N SER A 9 -55.15 2.32 -42.37
CA SER A 9 -53.97 1.46 -42.18
C SER A 9 -52.70 2.19 -41.85
N ALA A 10 -52.72 3.52 -41.67
CA ALA A 10 -51.52 4.33 -41.43
C ALA A 10 -51.30 4.76 -39.96
N VAL A 11 -52.23 4.39 -39.04
CA VAL A 11 -52.13 4.88 -37.63
C VAL A 11 -51.65 3.78 -36.65
N LEU A 12 -51.51 2.51 -37.07
CA LEU A 12 -51.09 1.41 -36.22
C LEU A 12 -49.61 1.03 -36.30
N LEU A 13 -48.78 1.71 -37.08
CA LEU A 13 -47.33 1.46 -37.21
C LEU A 13 -46.44 2.49 -36.50
N ALA A 14 -47.03 3.53 -35.90
CA ALA A 14 -46.27 4.58 -35.20
C ALA A 14 -46.17 4.35 -33.67
N ALA A 15 -46.82 3.33 -33.10
CA ALA A 15 -46.83 3.08 -31.65
C ALA A 15 -45.90 1.94 -31.19
N ALA A 16 -45.24 1.22 -32.11
CA ALA A 16 -44.34 0.10 -31.79
C ALA A 16 -42.85 0.46 -31.78
N GLY A 17 -42.49 1.75 -32.04
CA GLY A 17 -41.10 2.22 -32.15
C GLY A 17 -40.48 2.87 -30.89
N LEU A 18 -41.20 2.93 -29.76
CA LEU A 18 -40.76 3.72 -28.58
C LEU A 18 -40.53 2.91 -27.30
N LEU A 19 -40.41 1.58 -27.36
CA LEU A 19 -40.21 0.77 -26.15
C LEU A 19 -39.02 -0.19 -26.18
N THR A 20 -37.96 0.09 -26.93
CA THR A 20 -36.70 -0.69 -26.87
C THR A 20 -35.46 0.14 -26.68
N SER A 21 -35.55 1.20 -25.84
CA SER A 21 -34.36 1.78 -25.17
C SER A 21 -34.31 1.27 -23.75
N ALA A 22 -34.56 0.00 -23.54
CA ALA A 22 -34.23 -0.67 -22.28
C ALA A 22 -32.73 -0.88 -22.27
N ALA A 23 -32.09 -0.20 -21.35
CA ALA A 23 -30.73 -0.39 -20.86
C ALA A 23 -30.08 -1.70 -21.32
N GLN A 24 -29.25 -1.66 -22.34
CA GLN A 24 -28.13 -2.58 -22.44
C GLN A 24 -27.20 -2.28 -21.27
N ALA A 25 -27.53 -2.87 -20.12
CA ALA A 25 -26.50 -3.12 -19.10
C ALA A 25 -25.43 -3.92 -19.85
N GLN A 26 -24.34 -3.25 -20.19
CA GLN A 26 -23.15 -3.89 -20.71
C GLN A 26 -22.70 -4.92 -19.66
N SER A 27 -23.13 -6.16 -19.83
CA SER A 27 -22.52 -7.33 -19.19
C SER A 27 -21.18 -7.62 -19.89
N GLY A 28 -20.32 -6.60 -19.93
CA GLY A 28 -18.93 -6.78 -20.29
C GLY A 28 -18.26 -7.62 -19.21
N ALA A 29 -17.35 -8.51 -19.61
CA ALA A 29 -16.50 -9.21 -18.63
C ALA A 29 -15.84 -8.18 -17.70
N PRO A 30 -15.69 -8.49 -16.39
CA PRO A 30 -15.07 -7.59 -15.44
C PRO A 30 -13.69 -7.13 -15.93
N ALA A 31 -13.40 -5.83 -15.83
CA ALA A 31 -12.13 -5.27 -16.29
C ALA A 31 -10.97 -5.89 -15.52
N PRO A 32 -9.97 -6.46 -16.20
CA PRO A 32 -8.82 -7.06 -15.51
C PRO A 32 -7.95 -5.98 -14.87
N ILE A 33 -7.58 -6.17 -13.60
CA ILE A 33 -6.67 -5.31 -12.84
C ILE A 33 -5.56 -6.18 -12.26
N LYS A 34 -4.32 -5.91 -12.63
CA LYS A 34 -3.15 -6.51 -12.00
C LYS A 34 -2.71 -5.64 -10.83
N PHE A 35 -2.78 -6.21 -9.63
CA PHE A 35 -2.43 -5.53 -8.39
C PHE A 35 -1.17 -6.12 -7.76
N GLN A 36 -0.19 -5.26 -7.46
CA GLN A 36 1.09 -5.63 -6.84
C GLN A 36 1.14 -5.22 -5.37
N LEU A 37 1.26 -6.19 -4.45
CA LEU A 37 1.62 -5.91 -3.06
C LEU A 37 3.08 -5.44 -2.96
N ASP A 38 3.40 -4.71 -1.90
CA ASP A 38 4.76 -4.33 -1.55
C ASP A 38 5.56 -5.47 -0.93
N TRP A 39 4.87 -6.46 -0.32
CA TRP A 39 5.49 -7.54 0.43
C TRP A 39 4.81 -8.87 0.20
N ARG A 40 5.32 -9.91 0.89
CA ARG A 40 4.77 -11.26 0.84
C ARG A 40 3.36 -11.33 1.42
N PHE A 41 2.71 -12.47 1.25
CA PHE A 41 1.43 -12.73 1.88
C PHE A 41 1.61 -12.92 3.39
N GLU A 42 1.44 -11.85 4.11
CA GLU A 42 1.44 -11.77 5.57
C GLU A 42 0.12 -11.13 6.03
N GLY A 43 -0.13 -11.04 7.33
CA GLY A 43 -1.38 -10.52 7.89
C GLY A 43 -1.95 -9.30 7.20
N PRO A 44 -1.17 -8.23 6.97
CA PRO A 44 -1.67 -7.01 6.30
C PRO A 44 -2.16 -7.21 4.86
N SER A 45 -1.75 -8.27 4.16
CA SER A 45 -2.29 -8.57 2.83
C SER A 45 -3.80 -8.90 2.85
N ALA A 46 -4.36 -9.20 4.02
CA ALA A 46 -5.79 -9.41 4.22
C ALA A 46 -6.63 -8.22 3.73
N PHE A 47 -6.10 -6.99 3.82
CA PHE A 47 -6.78 -5.79 3.31
C PHE A 47 -7.15 -5.88 1.82
N PHE A 48 -6.40 -6.66 1.05
CA PHE A 48 -6.60 -6.84 -0.40
C PHE A 48 -7.17 -8.22 -0.73
N LEU A 49 -6.78 -9.26 0.02
CA LEU A 49 -7.19 -10.63 -0.23
C LEU A 49 -8.65 -10.88 0.19
N LEU A 50 -9.11 -10.30 1.31
CA LEU A 50 -10.49 -10.41 1.74
C LEU A 50 -11.47 -9.83 0.71
N PRO A 51 -11.34 -8.57 0.24
CA PRO A 51 -12.28 -8.05 -0.78
C PRO A 51 -12.21 -8.80 -2.10
N ALA A 52 -11.04 -9.35 -2.47
CA ALA A 52 -10.90 -10.19 -3.67
C ALA A 52 -11.68 -11.51 -3.52
N ALA A 53 -11.46 -12.24 -2.43
CA ALA A 53 -12.09 -13.54 -2.17
C ALA A 53 -13.61 -13.42 -1.92
N LYS A 54 -14.06 -12.38 -1.21
CA LYS A 54 -15.48 -12.10 -0.98
C LYS A 54 -16.20 -11.55 -2.20
N GLY A 55 -15.51 -11.31 -3.31
CA GLY A 55 -16.09 -10.84 -4.55
C GLY A 55 -16.42 -9.35 -4.60
N TYR A 56 -15.95 -8.52 -3.64
CA TYR A 56 -16.25 -7.08 -3.62
C TYR A 56 -15.72 -6.36 -4.87
N PHE A 57 -14.56 -6.77 -5.37
CA PHE A 57 -14.06 -6.26 -6.65
C PHE A 57 -14.92 -6.72 -7.84
N LYS A 58 -15.39 -7.97 -7.84
CA LYS A 58 -16.27 -8.50 -8.90
C LYS A 58 -17.63 -7.79 -8.93
N GLU A 59 -18.23 -7.54 -7.75
CA GLU A 59 -19.46 -6.74 -7.60
C GLU A 59 -19.27 -5.32 -8.14
N ALA A 60 -18.04 -4.78 -8.05
CA ALA A 60 -17.66 -3.47 -8.60
C ALA A 60 -17.27 -3.54 -10.10
N GLY A 61 -17.48 -4.66 -10.79
CA GLY A 61 -17.16 -4.83 -12.21
C GLY A 61 -15.68 -5.06 -12.50
N LEU A 62 -14.87 -5.47 -11.51
CA LEU A 62 -13.42 -5.64 -11.62
C LEU A 62 -13.00 -7.10 -11.40
N ASN A 63 -12.01 -7.56 -12.19
CA ASN A 63 -11.32 -8.83 -11.96
C ASN A 63 -9.89 -8.54 -11.48
N VAL A 64 -9.70 -8.53 -10.15
CA VAL A 64 -8.44 -8.15 -9.52
C VAL A 64 -7.59 -9.38 -9.23
N ALA A 65 -6.38 -9.42 -9.82
CA ALA A 65 -5.34 -10.39 -9.50
C ALA A 65 -4.35 -9.75 -8.53
N VAL A 66 -4.24 -10.31 -7.31
CA VAL A 66 -3.34 -9.81 -6.25
C VAL A 66 -2.09 -10.67 -6.20
N ASP A 67 -0.93 -10.06 -6.45
CA ASP A 67 0.38 -10.72 -6.41
C ASP A 67 1.26 -10.19 -5.27
N ALA A 68 2.03 -11.12 -4.68
CA ALA A 68 3.00 -10.78 -3.64
C ALA A 68 4.17 -9.96 -4.18
N GLY A 69 4.76 -9.12 -3.32
CA GLY A 69 5.92 -8.30 -3.61
C GLY A 69 7.17 -8.68 -2.82
N ASN A 70 8.23 -7.93 -3.06
CA ASN A 70 9.53 -8.08 -2.40
C ASN A 70 10.15 -6.72 -1.99
N GLY A 71 9.32 -5.71 -1.82
CA GLY A 71 9.67 -4.36 -1.36
C GLY A 71 8.94 -3.27 -2.14
N SER A 72 8.64 -2.16 -1.46
CA SER A 72 7.89 -1.03 -2.05
C SER A 72 8.58 -0.44 -3.29
N GLY A 73 9.91 -0.38 -3.29
CA GLY A 73 10.67 0.09 -4.45
C GLY A 73 10.43 -0.77 -5.70
N ALA A 74 10.30 -2.10 -5.54
CA ALA A 74 9.98 -3.00 -6.65
C ALA A 74 8.53 -2.84 -7.11
N ALA A 75 7.57 -2.66 -6.18
CA ALA A 75 6.18 -2.42 -6.53
C ALA A 75 6.03 -1.12 -7.35
N VAL A 76 6.68 -0.03 -6.93
CA VAL A 76 6.71 1.24 -7.69
C VAL A 76 7.25 1.03 -9.11
N GLN A 77 8.39 0.33 -9.26
CA GLN A 77 8.98 0.07 -10.58
C GLN A 77 8.07 -0.76 -11.49
N ARG A 78 7.37 -1.76 -10.94
CA ARG A 78 6.46 -2.63 -11.70
C ARG A 78 5.19 -1.90 -12.14
N VAL A 79 4.66 -0.99 -11.31
CA VAL A 79 3.55 -0.12 -11.72
C VAL A 79 4.02 0.90 -12.75
N ALA A 80 5.20 1.49 -12.58
CA ALA A 80 5.80 2.40 -13.55
C ALA A 80 6.06 1.73 -14.91
N SER A 81 6.52 0.48 -14.92
CA SER A 81 6.76 -0.24 -16.17
C SER A 81 5.48 -0.69 -16.89
N GLY A 82 4.30 -0.56 -16.24
CA GLY A 82 3.04 -1.07 -16.77
C GLY A 82 2.84 -2.59 -16.64
N SER A 83 3.75 -3.28 -15.91
CA SER A 83 3.57 -4.70 -15.59
C SER A 83 2.39 -4.93 -14.66
N TYR A 84 2.05 -3.92 -13.85
CA TYR A 84 0.89 -3.85 -12.97
C TYR A 84 0.16 -2.51 -13.15
N ASP A 85 -1.17 -2.54 -12.97
CA ASP A 85 -2.03 -1.37 -13.12
C ASP A 85 -2.08 -0.55 -11.84
N ILE A 86 -2.21 -1.24 -10.71
CA ILE A 86 -2.32 -0.68 -9.36
C ILE A 86 -1.32 -1.43 -8.46
N GLY A 87 -0.82 -0.75 -7.43
CA GLY A 87 0.07 -1.37 -6.46
C GLY A 87 -0.14 -0.82 -5.06
N PHE A 88 0.57 -1.42 -4.11
CA PHE A 88 0.68 -0.96 -2.74
C PHE A 88 2.14 -0.69 -2.43
N ALA A 89 2.49 0.50 -2.01
CA ALA A 89 3.89 0.88 -1.78
C ALA A 89 4.03 2.03 -0.79
N ASP A 90 5.17 2.07 -0.09
CA ASP A 90 5.56 3.19 0.75
C ASP A 90 5.69 4.48 -0.08
N LEU A 91 5.13 5.57 0.42
CA LEU A 91 5.06 6.83 -0.30
C LEU A 91 6.44 7.47 -0.52
N ALA A 92 7.41 7.22 0.37
CA ALA A 92 8.78 7.71 0.16
C ALA A 92 9.43 7.04 -1.06
N ALA A 93 9.14 5.75 -1.31
CA ALA A 93 9.63 5.07 -2.50
C ALA A 93 9.01 5.63 -3.79
N VAL A 94 7.73 6.05 -3.75
CA VAL A 94 7.07 6.74 -4.87
C VAL A 94 7.73 8.09 -5.11
N MET A 95 7.93 8.89 -4.06
CA MET A 95 8.57 10.21 -4.14
C MET A 95 10.00 10.11 -4.66
N GLU A 96 10.77 9.13 -4.19
CA GLU A 96 12.12 8.87 -4.68
C GLU A 96 12.14 8.56 -6.18
N PHE A 97 11.20 7.71 -6.64
CA PHE A 97 11.08 7.40 -8.05
C PHE A 97 10.79 8.66 -8.88
N HIS A 98 9.88 9.52 -8.42
CA HIS A 98 9.58 10.81 -9.07
C HIS A 98 10.80 11.72 -9.17
N GLY A 99 11.52 11.90 -8.06
CA GLY A 99 12.69 12.76 -8.00
C GLY A 99 13.87 12.28 -8.84
N ASN A 100 14.02 10.95 -8.98
CA ASN A 100 15.13 10.34 -9.75
C ASN A 100 14.80 10.12 -11.23
N ASN A 101 13.52 10.20 -11.61
CA ASN A 101 13.06 10.01 -12.99
C ASN A 101 12.20 11.21 -13.45
N PRO A 102 12.78 12.44 -13.49
CA PRO A 102 12.00 13.67 -13.78
C PRO A 102 11.28 13.61 -15.11
N ASP A 103 11.89 13.02 -16.14
CA ASP A 103 11.38 12.96 -17.51
C ASP A 103 10.43 11.78 -17.77
N ALA A 104 10.29 10.85 -16.83
CA ALA A 104 9.41 9.69 -17.01
C ALA A 104 7.95 10.11 -17.06
N GLN A 105 7.23 9.66 -18.11
CA GLN A 105 5.79 9.92 -18.27
C GLN A 105 4.91 8.93 -17.51
N ASN A 106 5.49 7.87 -17.01
CA ASN A 106 4.81 6.73 -16.38
C ASN A 106 5.02 6.67 -14.86
N LYS A 107 5.23 7.83 -14.22
CA LYS A 107 5.40 7.91 -12.76
C LYS A 107 4.11 7.51 -12.03
N PRO A 108 4.11 6.47 -11.17
CA PRO A 108 2.93 6.08 -10.42
C PRO A 108 2.44 7.19 -9.49
N VAL A 109 1.13 7.31 -9.33
CA VAL A 109 0.49 8.31 -8.46
C VAL A 109 -0.21 7.62 -7.31
N ALA A 110 0.00 8.10 -6.09
CA ALA A 110 -0.73 7.64 -4.92
C ALA A 110 -2.16 8.18 -4.93
N VAL A 111 -3.14 7.29 -4.72
CA VAL A 111 -4.57 7.62 -4.83
C VAL A 111 -5.36 7.36 -3.55
N MET A 112 -4.77 6.61 -2.57
CA MET A 112 -5.36 6.42 -1.24
C MET A 112 -4.27 6.06 -0.24
N MET A 113 -4.20 6.79 0.88
CA MET A 113 -3.30 6.48 1.97
C MET A 113 -3.88 5.37 2.85
N VAL A 114 -3.09 4.32 3.13
CA VAL A 114 -3.52 3.21 3.99
C VAL A 114 -2.74 3.18 5.30
N TYR A 115 -1.41 3.33 5.25
CA TYR A 115 -0.59 3.47 6.44
C TYR A 115 -0.29 4.95 6.67
N ASN A 116 -1.04 5.57 7.54
CA ASN A 116 -0.93 7.01 7.80
C ASN A 116 0.41 7.39 8.46
N ASN A 117 1.09 6.45 9.13
CA ASN A 117 2.43 6.61 9.65
C ASN A 117 3.38 5.55 9.07
N THR A 118 4.66 5.91 8.91
CA THR A 118 5.67 4.93 8.51
C THR A 118 5.84 3.86 9.59
N PRO A 119 5.74 2.57 9.23
CA PRO A 119 6.06 1.47 10.14
C PRO A 119 7.57 1.14 10.16
N ALA A 120 8.39 1.88 9.42
CA ALA A 120 9.81 1.60 9.29
C ALA A 120 10.56 1.74 10.62
N SER A 121 11.44 0.80 10.88
CA SER A 121 12.30 0.77 12.08
C SER A 121 13.67 0.18 11.74
N VAL A 122 14.65 0.49 12.57
CA VAL A 122 15.84 -0.35 12.76
C VAL A 122 15.56 -1.31 13.90
N MET A 123 15.93 -2.58 13.73
CA MET A 123 15.87 -3.59 14.79
C MET A 123 17.22 -4.24 14.97
N ALA A 124 17.61 -4.41 16.24
CA ALA A 124 18.85 -5.05 16.65
C ALA A 124 18.59 -6.00 17.84
N LEU A 125 19.50 -6.92 18.09
CA LEU A 125 19.46 -7.67 19.33
C LEU A 125 20.25 -6.94 20.41
N LYS A 126 19.79 -6.92 21.65
CA LYS A 126 20.49 -6.25 22.79
C LYS A 126 21.97 -6.64 22.88
N LYS A 127 22.31 -7.89 22.55
CA LYS A 127 23.70 -8.40 22.54
C LYS A 127 24.62 -7.68 21.56
N SER A 128 24.10 -6.92 20.56
CA SER A 128 24.90 -6.13 19.63
C SER A 128 25.40 -4.82 20.23
N GLY A 129 24.91 -4.43 21.41
CA GLY A 129 25.20 -3.15 22.05
C GLY A 129 24.52 -1.94 21.40
N ILE A 130 23.63 -2.16 20.44
CA ILE A 130 22.83 -1.09 19.80
C ILE A 130 21.60 -0.84 20.67
N SER A 131 21.42 0.41 21.14
CA SER A 131 20.30 0.84 21.96
C SER A 131 19.66 2.16 21.52
N LYS A 132 20.38 2.95 20.72
CA LYS A 132 19.96 4.26 20.20
C LYS A 132 20.53 4.48 18.79
N PRO A 133 20.00 5.44 18.01
CA PRO A 133 20.45 5.69 16.64
C PRO A 133 21.96 5.90 16.48
N ALA A 134 22.59 6.62 17.41
CA ALA A 134 24.04 6.89 17.34
C ALA A 134 24.90 5.60 17.38
N ASP A 135 24.40 4.51 17.97
CA ASP A 135 25.13 3.24 18.05
C ASP A 135 25.20 2.51 16.70
N LEU A 136 24.48 3.02 15.67
CA LEU A 136 24.50 2.50 14.31
C LEU A 136 25.68 2.97 13.48
N ASN A 137 26.47 3.95 13.97
CA ASN A 137 27.65 4.43 13.24
C ASN A 137 28.63 3.29 12.95
N GLY A 138 29.00 3.13 11.67
CA GLY A 138 29.92 2.09 11.22
C GLY A 138 29.38 0.66 11.27
N ARG A 139 28.14 0.44 11.69
CA ARG A 139 27.54 -0.90 11.82
C ARG A 139 27.14 -1.51 10.49
N LYS A 140 27.06 -2.84 10.49
CA LYS A 140 26.61 -3.65 9.36
C LYS A 140 25.12 -3.87 9.44
N LEU A 141 24.37 -3.26 8.53
CA LEU A 141 22.91 -3.37 8.44
C LEU A 141 22.47 -4.29 7.30
N GLY A 142 21.43 -5.08 7.53
CA GLY A 142 20.87 -6.00 6.55
C GLY A 142 19.44 -5.65 6.16
N ALA A 143 19.15 -5.64 4.87
CA ALA A 143 17.80 -5.62 4.33
C ALA A 143 17.77 -5.91 2.82
N PRO A 144 16.60 -6.34 2.27
CA PRO A 144 16.40 -6.39 0.82
C PRO A 144 16.61 -5.01 0.18
N VAL A 145 17.11 -4.98 -1.05
CA VAL A 145 17.46 -3.71 -1.75
C VAL A 145 16.23 -2.81 -1.94
N PHE A 146 15.06 -3.40 -2.18
CA PHE A 146 13.80 -2.68 -2.43
C PHE A 146 12.93 -2.52 -1.18
N ASP A 147 13.41 -2.92 0.01
CA ASP A 147 12.70 -2.78 1.28
C ASP A 147 12.48 -1.30 1.63
N ALA A 148 11.25 -0.97 2.05
CA ALA A 148 10.88 0.41 2.36
C ALA A 148 11.68 0.98 3.55
N GLY A 149 11.96 0.16 4.57
CA GLY A 149 12.78 0.58 5.71
C GLY A 149 14.20 0.93 5.29
N ARG A 150 14.83 0.08 4.44
CA ARG A 150 16.16 0.36 3.88
C ARG A 150 16.15 1.62 3.02
N ARG A 151 15.15 1.77 2.16
CA ARG A 151 15.04 2.94 1.28
C ARG A 151 14.73 4.23 2.06
N GLY A 152 14.00 4.16 3.17
CA GLY A 152 13.76 5.28 4.08
C GLY A 152 14.91 5.61 5.02
N PHE A 153 15.90 4.70 5.15
CA PHE A 153 17.02 4.86 6.08
C PHE A 153 17.85 6.14 5.89
N PRO A 154 18.11 6.66 4.67
CA PRO A 154 18.83 7.92 4.51
C PRO A 154 18.18 9.11 5.24
N ILE A 155 16.84 9.16 5.31
CA ILE A 155 16.11 10.20 6.06
C ILE A 155 16.38 10.04 7.57
N PHE A 156 16.28 8.79 8.07
CA PHE A 156 16.56 8.46 9.45
C PHE A 156 18.03 8.74 9.82
N ALA A 157 18.97 8.36 8.95
CA ALA A 157 20.39 8.60 9.14
C ALA A 157 20.71 10.09 9.19
N LYS A 158 20.16 10.90 8.27
CA LYS A 158 20.34 12.35 8.24
C LYS A 158 19.79 13.01 9.52
N ALA A 159 18.59 12.64 9.95
CA ALA A 159 17.96 13.18 11.15
C ALA A 159 18.73 12.85 12.44
N ASN A 160 19.44 11.73 12.47
CA ASN A 160 20.15 11.23 13.66
C ASN A 160 21.69 11.25 13.52
N GLN A 161 22.22 11.91 12.49
CA GLN A 161 23.66 12.07 12.24
C GLN A 161 24.43 10.72 12.17
N ILE A 162 23.79 9.69 11.56
CA ILE A 162 24.37 8.36 11.40
C ILE A 162 25.22 8.33 10.13
N ALA A 163 26.45 7.80 10.23
CA ALA A 163 27.38 7.68 9.12
C ALA A 163 28.07 6.30 9.10
N GLY A 164 28.68 5.97 7.96
CA GLY A 164 29.55 4.79 7.82
C GLY A 164 28.82 3.44 7.87
N VAL A 165 27.48 3.40 7.75
CA VAL A 165 26.71 2.16 7.74
C VAL A 165 27.10 1.32 6.52
N GLN A 166 27.36 0.03 6.75
CA GLN A 166 27.65 -0.96 5.72
C GLN A 166 26.43 -1.81 5.45
N TRP A 167 25.99 -1.84 4.19
CA TRP A 167 24.79 -2.59 3.82
C TRP A 167 25.08 -3.98 3.30
N THR A 168 24.38 -4.98 3.83
CA THR A 168 24.27 -6.33 3.28
C THR A 168 22.92 -6.50 2.63
N ALA A 169 22.91 -6.78 1.33
CA ALA A 169 21.69 -7.12 0.58
C ALA A 169 21.33 -8.59 0.80
N MET A 170 20.05 -8.88 0.90
CA MET A 170 19.53 -10.24 1.06
C MET A 170 18.09 -10.34 0.57
N ASP A 171 17.63 -11.56 0.37
CA ASP A 171 16.21 -11.81 0.09
C ASP A 171 15.35 -11.69 1.36
N PRO A 172 14.07 -11.29 1.23
CA PRO A 172 13.17 -11.08 2.35
C PRO A 172 13.14 -12.20 3.41
N PRO A 173 13.12 -13.50 3.06
CA PRO A 173 13.09 -14.59 4.04
C PRO A 173 14.34 -14.70 4.92
N LEU A 174 15.46 -14.13 4.49
CA LEU A 174 16.76 -14.27 5.17
C LEU A 174 17.03 -13.16 6.19
N ARG A 175 16.34 -12.03 6.12
CA ARG A 175 16.63 -10.81 6.89
C ARG A 175 16.73 -11.08 8.39
N GLU A 176 15.69 -11.58 9.00
CA GLU A 176 15.66 -11.83 10.44
C GLU A 176 16.57 -13.00 10.85
N THR A 177 16.73 -14.00 9.98
CA THR A 177 17.66 -15.11 10.21
C THR A 177 19.11 -14.62 10.31
N MET A 178 19.53 -13.73 9.43
CA MET A 178 20.88 -13.17 9.44
C MET A 178 21.14 -12.31 10.68
N LEU A 179 20.12 -11.58 11.18
CA LEU A 179 20.24 -10.87 12.47
C LEU A 179 20.39 -11.83 13.64
N VAL A 180 19.57 -12.86 13.73
CA VAL A 180 19.63 -13.85 14.82
C VAL A 180 20.98 -14.57 14.85
N ARG A 181 21.53 -14.92 13.69
CA ARG A 181 22.86 -15.53 13.53
C ARG A 181 24.02 -14.57 13.84
N GLY A 182 23.80 -13.26 13.76
CA GLY A 182 24.85 -12.24 13.90
C GLY A 182 25.64 -11.97 12.62
N ASP A 183 25.12 -12.33 11.47
CA ASP A 183 25.72 -12.02 10.16
C ASP A 183 25.63 -10.52 9.85
N VAL A 184 24.69 -9.83 10.50
CA VAL A 184 24.51 -8.36 10.52
C VAL A 184 24.22 -7.88 11.94
N ASP A 185 24.61 -6.63 12.27
CA ASP A 185 24.43 -6.03 13.60
C ASP A 185 22.98 -5.56 13.82
N ALA A 186 22.32 -5.10 12.76
CA ALA A 186 20.93 -4.65 12.76
C ALA A 186 20.28 -4.89 11.40
N ILE A 187 18.96 -4.78 11.38
CA ILE A 187 18.16 -4.86 10.15
C ILE A 187 17.22 -3.67 10.07
N THR A 188 16.80 -3.30 8.87
CA THR A 188 15.65 -2.41 8.67
C THR A 188 14.44 -3.20 8.17
N GLY A 189 13.25 -2.68 8.45
CA GLY A 189 11.99 -3.27 8.02
C GLY A 189 10.80 -2.62 8.70
N PHE A 190 9.61 -3.15 8.44
CA PHE A 190 8.41 -2.72 9.15
C PHE A 190 8.33 -3.42 10.51
N THR A 191 8.04 -2.64 11.57
CA THR A 191 8.02 -3.15 12.95
C THR A 191 7.16 -4.40 13.10
N PHE A 192 5.92 -4.36 12.62
CA PHE A 192 4.99 -5.48 12.75
C PHE A 192 5.43 -6.73 11.96
N THR A 193 6.24 -6.58 10.90
CA THR A 193 6.79 -7.71 10.15
C THR A 193 8.02 -8.28 10.85
N SER A 194 9.05 -7.47 11.06
CA SER A 194 10.34 -7.99 11.48
C SER A 194 10.37 -8.38 12.95
N LEU A 195 9.68 -7.65 13.84
CA LEU A 195 9.59 -8.01 15.26
C LEU A 195 8.98 -9.42 15.43
N LEU A 196 7.83 -9.67 14.79
CA LEU A 196 7.15 -10.96 14.89
C LEU A 196 7.92 -12.08 14.18
N ASN A 197 8.63 -11.76 13.09
CA ASN A 197 9.50 -12.74 12.45
C ASN A 197 10.74 -13.06 13.28
N LEU A 198 11.28 -12.14 14.06
CA LEU A 198 12.35 -12.41 15.05
C LEU A 198 11.84 -13.30 16.17
N GLU A 199 10.66 -13.03 16.71
CA GLU A 199 10.01 -13.90 17.72
C GLU A 199 9.82 -15.33 17.18
N ALA A 200 9.33 -15.47 15.94
CA ALA A 200 9.15 -16.78 15.29
C ALA A 200 10.48 -17.55 15.09
N ARG A 201 11.62 -16.86 15.12
CA ARG A 201 12.97 -17.42 15.05
C ARG A 201 13.62 -17.60 16.43
N GLY A 202 12.83 -17.48 17.50
CA GLY A 202 13.28 -17.71 18.88
C GLY A 202 13.92 -16.50 19.57
N ALA A 203 13.95 -15.32 18.96
CA ALA A 203 14.33 -14.11 19.66
C ALA A 203 13.22 -13.71 20.64
N LYS A 204 13.56 -13.52 21.92
CA LYS A 204 12.58 -12.99 22.88
C LYS A 204 12.32 -11.52 22.56
N ALA A 205 11.07 -11.07 22.63
CA ALA A 205 10.72 -9.65 22.42
C ALA A 205 11.54 -8.71 23.33
N SER A 206 11.80 -9.17 24.58
CA SER A 206 12.65 -8.45 25.55
C SER A 206 14.10 -8.26 25.09
N ASP A 207 14.59 -9.05 24.16
CA ASP A 207 15.98 -9.02 23.68
C ASP A 207 16.12 -8.25 22.36
N VAL A 208 14.99 -7.81 21.78
CA VAL A 208 14.97 -7.00 20.56
C VAL A 208 14.91 -5.52 20.92
N VAL A 209 15.83 -4.75 20.38
CA VAL A 209 15.77 -3.29 20.37
C VAL A 209 15.08 -2.85 19.09
N VAL A 210 14.04 -2.03 19.21
CA VAL A 210 13.31 -1.44 18.09
C VAL A 210 13.52 0.06 18.13
N LEU A 211 14.00 0.64 17.03
CA LEU A 211 14.18 2.07 16.82
C LEU A 211 13.23 2.52 15.71
N PRO A 212 11.95 2.85 16.04
CA PRO A 212 10.99 3.31 15.05
C PRO A 212 11.43 4.64 14.45
N TYR A 213 11.37 4.80 13.16
CA TYR A 213 11.78 6.04 12.50
C TYR A 213 10.99 7.26 12.99
N ALA A 214 9.70 7.07 13.25
CA ALA A 214 8.82 8.14 13.73
C ALA A 214 9.23 8.71 15.09
N ASP A 215 9.82 7.89 15.97
CA ASP A 215 10.26 8.30 17.31
C ASP A 215 11.56 9.12 17.28
N TYR A 216 12.28 9.03 16.17
CA TYR A 216 13.58 9.70 15.96
C TYR A 216 13.54 10.75 14.84
N GLY A 217 12.44 11.52 14.78
CA GLY A 217 12.33 12.70 13.92
C GLY A 217 11.87 12.47 12.50
N VAL A 218 11.51 11.22 12.13
CA VAL A 218 11.09 10.86 10.77
C VAL A 218 9.58 10.64 10.71
N LYS A 219 8.81 11.70 10.50
CA LYS A 219 7.34 11.68 10.48
C LYS A 219 6.78 11.52 9.05
N LEU A 220 7.10 10.42 8.42
CA LEU A 220 6.63 10.10 7.07
C LEU A 220 5.27 9.42 7.10
N TYR A 221 4.52 9.55 5.99
CA TYR A 221 3.48 8.58 5.65
C TYR A 221 4.12 7.24 5.32
N GLY A 222 3.38 6.16 5.50
CA GLY A 222 3.77 4.82 5.07
C GLY A 222 3.19 4.47 3.70
N ASN A 223 2.52 3.31 3.61
CA ASN A 223 2.05 2.78 2.34
C ASN A 223 0.75 3.40 1.86
N ALA A 224 0.70 3.64 0.57
CA ALA A 224 -0.46 4.07 -0.20
C ALA A 224 -0.82 3.07 -1.29
N ILE A 225 -2.08 3.08 -1.72
CA ILE A 225 -2.47 2.51 -3.02
C ILE A 225 -1.99 3.47 -4.09
N ILE A 226 -1.22 2.95 -5.04
CA ILE A 226 -0.64 3.67 -6.16
C ILE A 226 -1.20 3.14 -7.47
N ALA A 227 -1.39 4.01 -8.46
CA ALA A 227 -1.90 3.64 -9.76
C ALA A 227 -0.99 4.13 -10.88
N SER A 228 -0.92 3.39 -11.99
CA SER A 228 -0.20 3.81 -13.17
C SER A 228 -0.91 5.00 -13.85
N PRO A 229 -0.19 5.95 -14.45
CA PRO A 229 -0.82 7.03 -15.21
C PRO A 229 -1.73 6.52 -16.33
N LYS A 230 -1.42 5.34 -16.87
CA LYS A 230 -2.22 4.70 -17.91
C LYS A 230 -3.63 4.40 -17.41
N ILE A 231 -3.77 3.65 -16.29
CA ILE A 231 -5.10 3.29 -15.78
C ILE A 231 -5.87 4.52 -15.30
N LEU A 232 -5.17 5.51 -14.70
CA LEU A 232 -5.79 6.77 -14.28
C LEU A 232 -6.41 7.55 -15.43
N LYS A 233 -5.80 7.46 -16.62
CA LYS A 233 -6.26 8.14 -17.83
C LYS A 233 -7.31 7.32 -18.60
N GLU A 234 -7.03 6.04 -18.82
CA GLU A 234 -7.83 5.18 -19.70
C GLU A 234 -9.07 4.60 -19.00
N ASN A 235 -8.99 4.33 -17.69
CA ASN A 235 -10.07 3.74 -16.93
C ASN A 235 -10.19 4.31 -15.51
N PRO A 236 -10.44 5.63 -15.35
CA PRO A 236 -10.54 6.30 -14.04
C PRO A 236 -11.64 5.71 -13.16
N GLU A 237 -12.75 5.28 -13.76
CA GLU A 237 -13.87 4.69 -13.02
C GLU A 237 -13.51 3.33 -12.42
N ALA A 238 -12.66 2.54 -13.06
CA ALA A 238 -12.15 1.30 -12.47
C ALA A 238 -11.31 1.57 -11.23
N VAL A 239 -10.51 2.65 -11.21
CA VAL A 239 -9.74 3.04 -10.03
C VAL A 239 -10.67 3.44 -8.88
N LYS A 240 -11.68 4.27 -9.14
CA LYS A 240 -12.69 4.65 -8.12
C LYS A 240 -13.43 3.43 -7.58
N ALA A 241 -13.86 2.53 -8.46
CA ALA A 241 -14.52 1.28 -8.10
C ALA A 241 -13.63 0.38 -7.24
N PHE A 242 -12.33 0.28 -7.59
CA PHE A 242 -11.32 -0.44 -6.80
C PHE A 242 -11.20 0.14 -5.40
N LEU A 243 -11.02 1.45 -5.26
CA LEU A 243 -10.86 2.11 -3.96
C LEU A 243 -12.11 1.97 -3.08
N LYS A 244 -13.30 2.03 -3.66
CA LYS A 244 -14.57 1.81 -2.94
C LYS A 244 -14.68 0.37 -2.43
N ALA A 245 -14.40 -0.62 -3.28
CA ALA A 245 -14.42 -2.03 -2.89
C ALA A 245 -13.33 -2.35 -1.84
N PHE A 246 -12.14 -1.76 -1.99
CA PHE A 246 -11.08 -1.83 -1.00
C PHE A 246 -11.51 -1.25 0.35
N ALA A 247 -12.10 -0.05 0.39
CA ALA A 247 -12.56 0.58 1.63
C ALA A 247 -13.61 -0.28 2.37
N ARG A 248 -14.55 -0.89 1.61
CA ARG A 248 -15.51 -1.86 2.15
C ARG A 248 -14.81 -3.06 2.79
N GLY A 249 -13.84 -3.66 2.09
CA GLY A 249 -13.04 -4.77 2.61
C GLY A 249 -12.19 -4.37 3.82
N ALA A 250 -11.54 -3.21 3.77
CA ALA A 250 -10.73 -2.68 4.86
C ALA A 250 -11.54 -2.48 6.14
N LYS A 251 -12.78 -1.99 6.03
CA LYS A 251 -13.69 -1.89 7.18
C LYS A 251 -13.93 -3.23 7.86
N GLU A 252 -14.14 -4.28 7.08
CA GLU A 252 -14.37 -5.64 7.60
C GLU A 252 -13.09 -6.22 8.22
N VAL A 253 -11.94 -6.04 7.57
CA VAL A 253 -10.63 -6.47 8.11
C VAL A 253 -10.35 -5.82 9.47
N ILE A 254 -10.61 -4.51 9.59
CA ILE A 254 -10.40 -3.78 10.84
C ILE A 254 -11.36 -4.27 11.93
N ALA A 255 -12.61 -4.56 11.57
CA ALA A 255 -13.60 -5.04 12.54
C ALA A 255 -13.35 -6.48 12.99
N HIS A 256 -12.82 -7.34 12.12
CA HIS A 256 -12.65 -8.78 12.36
C HIS A 256 -11.30 -9.30 11.88
N PRO A 257 -10.16 -8.81 12.42
CA PRO A 257 -8.83 -9.13 11.91
C PRO A 257 -8.51 -10.63 11.98
N GLY A 258 -8.93 -11.32 13.05
CA GLY A 258 -8.72 -12.76 13.17
C GLY A 258 -9.41 -13.58 12.07
N ALA A 259 -10.64 -13.21 11.71
CA ALA A 259 -11.38 -13.87 10.62
C ALA A 259 -10.76 -13.56 9.24
N ALA A 260 -10.21 -12.35 9.07
CA ALA A 260 -9.60 -11.94 7.81
C ALA A 260 -8.35 -12.75 7.45
N ILE A 261 -7.66 -13.34 8.42
CA ILE A 261 -6.46 -14.16 8.17
C ILE A 261 -6.79 -15.46 7.42
N ALA A 262 -8.03 -15.94 7.45
CA ALA A 262 -8.43 -17.10 6.65
C ALA A 262 -8.11 -16.90 5.15
N TYR A 263 -8.30 -15.70 4.62
CA TYR A 263 -8.02 -15.36 3.22
C TYR A 263 -6.52 -15.28 2.90
N VAL A 264 -5.70 -14.92 3.89
CA VAL A 264 -4.23 -14.99 3.76
C VAL A 264 -3.78 -16.44 3.71
N LYS A 265 -4.32 -17.30 4.61
CA LYS A 265 -4.02 -18.73 4.65
C LYS A 265 -4.48 -19.48 3.40
N GLU A 266 -5.61 -19.09 2.83
CA GLU A 266 -6.10 -19.64 1.55
C GLU A 266 -5.11 -19.34 0.41
N ARG A 267 -4.50 -18.15 0.43
CA ARG A 267 -3.53 -17.73 -0.58
C ARG A 267 -2.14 -18.30 -0.36
N ASP A 268 -1.72 -18.46 0.89
CA ASP A 268 -0.43 -19.06 1.30
C ASP A 268 -0.65 -20.03 2.48
N GLY A 269 -0.81 -21.31 2.15
CA GLY A 269 -1.18 -22.38 3.09
C GLY A 269 -0.19 -22.63 4.22
N ILE A 270 1.06 -22.11 4.12
CA ILE A 270 2.09 -22.31 5.14
C ILE A 270 2.09 -21.27 6.26
N VAL A 271 1.30 -20.18 6.13
CA VAL A 271 1.29 -19.11 7.15
C VAL A 271 0.77 -19.60 8.50
N ASN A 272 1.39 -19.13 9.57
CA ASN A 272 0.94 -19.34 10.93
C ASN A 272 -0.20 -18.34 11.26
N THR A 273 -1.43 -18.84 11.34
CA THR A 273 -2.63 -18.03 11.54
C THR A 273 -2.54 -17.15 12.80
N ALA A 274 -2.03 -17.69 13.93
CA ALA A 274 -1.93 -16.92 15.17
C ALA A 274 -0.92 -15.76 15.06
N LEU A 275 0.23 -16.02 14.44
CA LEU A 275 1.26 -15.01 14.18
C LEU A 275 0.74 -13.92 13.26
N GLU A 276 0.06 -14.31 12.16
CA GLU A 276 -0.44 -13.37 11.16
C GLU A 276 -1.63 -12.54 11.69
N THR A 277 -2.45 -13.12 12.58
CA THR A 277 -3.48 -12.34 13.31
C THR A 277 -2.84 -11.26 14.18
N ARG A 278 -1.80 -11.59 14.95
CA ARG A 278 -1.05 -10.62 15.77
C ARG A 278 -0.41 -9.53 14.87
N ARG A 279 0.16 -9.94 13.74
CA ARG A 279 0.76 -9.01 12.77
C ARG A 279 -0.24 -8.02 12.21
N LEU A 280 -1.39 -8.52 11.76
CA LEU A 280 -2.46 -7.69 11.23
C LEU A 280 -2.99 -6.73 12.30
N GLN A 281 -3.23 -7.22 13.52
CA GLN A 281 -3.68 -6.37 14.63
C GLN A 281 -2.67 -5.26 14.93
N LEU A 282 -1.38 -5.59 15.01
CA LEU A 282 -0.33 -4.61 15.25
C LEU A 282 -0.25 -3.56 14.14
N ALA A 283 -0.41 -3.96 12.86
CA ALA A 283 -0.46 -3.01 11.75
C ALA A 283 -1.70 -2.12 11.83
N ILE A 284 -2.88 -2.69 12.17
CA ILE A 284 -4.10 -1.89 12.37
C ILE A 284 -3.87 -0.84 13.45
N ASP A 285 -3.37 -1.24 14.61
CA ASP A 285 -3.26 -0.36 15.78
C ASP A 285 -2.22 0.75 15.60
N THR A 286 -1.12 0.46 14.88
CA THR A 286 0.00 1.39 14.79
C THR A 286 -0.04 2.30 13.57
N VAL A 287 -0.53 1.83 12.43
CA VAL A 287 -0.42 2.59 11.17
C VAL A 287 -1.74 2.85 10.45
N VAL A 288 -2.74 1.96 10.60
CA VAL A 288 -4.05 2.14 9.96
C VAL A 288 -4.98 2.97 10.84
N ASN A 289 -5.13 2.61 12.12
CA ASN A 289 -5.99 3.27 13.10
C ASN A 289 -5.18 4.14 14.08
N SER A 290 -4.11 4.76 13.61
CA SER A 290 -3.26 5.65 14.40
C SER A 290 -4.00 6.93 14.81
N PRO A 291 -3.53 7.67 15.85
CA PRO A 291 -4.08 8.97 16.19
C PRO A 291 -4.11 9.95 15.01
N ASP A 292 -3.05 9.94 14.18
CA ASP A 292 -2.97 10.79 12.99
C ASP A 292 -4.00 10.37 11.92
N ALA A 293 -4.20 9.05 11.69
CA ALA A 293 -5.22 8.56 10.77
C ALA A 293 -6.63 8.98 11.19
N ARG A 294 -6.92 8.95 12.48
CA ARG A 294 -8.22 9.44 13.01
C ARG A 294 -8.40 10.93 12.84
N ALA A 295 -7.32 11.71 12.99
CA ALA A 295 -7.36 13.17 12.86
C ALA A 295 -7.39 13.64 11.39
N GLU A 296 -6.77 12.89 10.49
CA GLU A 296 -6.67 13.22 9.05
C GLU A 296 -7.82 12.61 8.23
N GLY A 297 -8.40 11.50 8.70
CA GLY A 297 -9.35 10.66 7.98
C GLY A 297 -8.64 9.54 7.22
N PHE A 298 -9.27 8.36 7.18
CA PHE A 298 -8.74 7.23 6.42
C PHE A 298 -8.68 7.56 4.92
N GLY A 299 -7.61 7.19 4.28
CA GLY A 299 -7.40 7.42 2.85
C GLY A 299 -6.82 8.79 2.50
N GLN A 300 -6.84 9.75 3.43
CA GLN A 300 -6.47 11.15 3.19
C GLN A 300 -5.01 11.46 3.49
N VAL A 301 -4.53 12.59 2.98
CA VAL A 301 -3.25 13.20 3.35
C VAL A 301 -3.43 14.68 3.65
N LYS A 302 -2.62 15.21 4.59
CA LYS A 302 -2.52 16.66 4.84
C LYS A 302 -1.50 17.27 3.87
N PRO A 303 -1.86 18.30 3.08
CA PRO A 303 -0.96 18.92 2.11
C PRO A 303 0.38 19.36 2.72
N GLN A 304 0.36 19.94 3.92
CA GLN A 304 1.58 20.42 4.60
C GLN A 304 2.51 19.27 4.99
N ARG A 305 1.94 18.14 5.47
CA ARG A 305 2.72 16.95 5.82
C ARG A 305 3.29 16.28 4.57
N LEU A 306 2.51 16.25 3.48
CA LEU A 306 2.95 15.71 2.20
C LEU A 306 4.12 16.53 1.63
N ALA A 307 4.03 17.87 1.68
CA ALA A 307 5.08 18.79 1.23
C ALA A 307 6.36 18.63 2.05
N LEU A 308 6.23 18.51 3.40
CA LEU A 308 7.37 18.25 4.28
C LEU A 308 8.05 16.92 3.94
N MET A 309 7.26 15.87 3.73
CA MET A 309 7.77 14.56 3.33
C MET A 309 8.51 14.62 1.99
N ALA A 310 7.96 15.31 0.99
CA ALA A 310 8.59 15.49 -0.33
C ALA A 310 9.95 16.22 -0.20
N SER A 311 10.05 17.24 0.67
CA SER A 311 11.31 17.92 0.97
C SER A 311 12.31 16.98 1.65
N GLN A 312 11.89 16.25 2.68
CA GLN A 312 12.77 15.31 3.40
C GLN A 312 13.31 14.21 2.48
N VAL A 313 12.46 13.65 1.62
CA VAL A 313 12.86 12.66 0.62
C VAL A 313 13.87 13.27 -0.35
N SER A 314 13.58 14.44 -0.93
CA SER A 314 14.49 15.09 -1.87
C SER A 314 15.88 15.34 -1.27
N ASP A 315 15.90 15.81 -0.02
CA ASP A 315 17.15 16.17 0.67
C ASP A 315 17.95 14.94 1.13
N ALA A 316 17.29 13.88 1.58
CA ALA A 316 17.95 12.71 2.12
C ALA A 316 18.45 11.74 1.04
N TYR A 317 17.72 11.65 -0.07
CA TYR A 317 18.11 10.78 -1.20
C TYR A 317 18.96 11.51 -2.23
N ASN A 318 19.16 12.82 -2.09
CA ASN A 318 19.83 13.65 -3.08
C ASN A 318 19.27 13.38 -4.49
N THR A 319 17.94 13.48 -4.60
CA THR A 319 17.21 13.20 -5.85
C THR A 319 17.65 14.14 -6.97
N ARG A 320 17.60 13.69 -8.22
CA ARG A 320 17.99 14.48 -9.41
C ARG A 320 17.23 15.79 -9.55
N THR A 321 15.95 15.78 -9.12
CA THR A 321 15.12 16.97 -9.01
C THR A 321 14.33 16.94 -7.71
N ARG A 322 13.93 18.11 -7.21
CA ARG A 322 13.03 18.16 -6.04
C ARG A 322 11.69 17.52 -6.40
N VAL A 323 11.16 16.75 -5.46
CA VAL A 323 9.86 16.11 -5.60
C VAL A 323 8.76 17.15 -5.45
N ASP A 324 7.91 17.27 -6.48
CA ASP A 324 6.68 18.04 -6.39
C ASP A 324 5.57 17.17 -5.79
N PRO A 325 5.07 17.47 -4.58
CA PRO A 325 4.03 16.68 -3.93
C PRO A 325 2.72 16.62 -4.73
N ALA A 326 2.43 17.63 -5.57
CA ALA A 326 1.23 17.64 -6.40
C ALA A 326 1.25 16.58 -7.51
N THR A 327 2.43 16.12 -7.91
CA THR A 327 2.57 15.04 -8.91
C THR A 327 2.51 13.65 -8.32
N VAL A 328 2.72 13.53 -7.00
CA VAL A 328 2.80 12.25 -6.28
C VAL A 328 1.44 11.78 -5.78
N TRP A 329 0.53 12.72 -5.48
CA TRP A 329 -0.76 12.45 -4.86
C TRP A 329 -1.92 12.97 -5.68
N ASN A 330 -2.96 12.13 -5.82
CA ASN A 330 -4.22 12.54 -6.40
C ASN A 330 -5.41 11.94 -5.62
N GLY A 331 -5.99 12.73 -4.72
CA GLY A 331 -7.15 12.35 -3.91
C GLY A 331 -8.50 12.41 -4.64
N SER A 332 -8.57 12.83 -5.91
CA SER A 332 -9.84 12.95 -6.65
C SER A 332 -10.52 11.60 -6.94
N PHE A 333 -9.79 10.50 -6.77
CA PHE A 333 -10.29 9.13 -6.91
C PHE A 333 -10.88 8.56 -5.63
N LEU A 334 -10.71 9.23 -4.50
CA LEU A 334 -11.19 8.73 -3.20
C LEU A 334 -12.71 8.59 -3.18
N PRO A 335 -13.23 7.52 -2.54
CA PRO A 335 -14.64 7.42 -2.22
C PRO A 335 -15.13 8.61 -1.38
N PRO A 336 -16.44 8.90 -1.36
CA PRO A 336 -17.02 9.88 -0.47
C PRO A 336 -16.61 9.67 0.99
N ALA A 337 -16.47 10.75 1.77
CA ALA A 337 -16.02 10.70 3.17
C ALA A 337 -16.84 9.74 4.05
N ALA A 338 -18.14 9.59 3.79
CA ALA A 338 -19.01 8.65 4.49
C ALA A 338 -18.58 7.18 4.31
N GLU A 339 -18.06 6.82 3.14
CA GLU A 339 -17.57 5.48 2.83
C GLU A 339 -16.14 5.25 3.38
N LEU A 340 -15.40 6.31 3.64
CA LEU A 340 -14.07 6.29 4.26
C LEU A 340 -14.11 6.32 5.79
N ASN A 341 -15.28 6.49 6.40
CA ASN A 341 -15.46 6.42 7.85
C ASN A 341 -15.47 4.96 8.33
N ILE A 342 -14.31 4.32 8.21
CA ILE A 342 -14.14 2.89 8.49
C ILE A 342 -13.35 2.60 9.77
N LEU A 343 -12.74 3.63 10.36
CA LEU A 343 -11.97 3.46 11.59
C LEU A 343 -12.91 3.33 12.80
N PRO A 344 -12.61 2.47 13.79
CA PRO A 344 -13.41 2.32 14.99
C PRO A 344 -13.55 3.66 15.73
N LYS A 345 -14.76 4.00 16.14
CA LYS A 345 -14.98 5.09 17.11
C LYS A 345 -14.43 4.63 18.46
N LYS A 346 -13.71 5.53 19.14
CA LYS A 346 -13.32 5.31 20.54
C LYS A 346 -14.55 5.31 21.44
#